data_291ba8bf47028428dbb980bbc74982ad
#
_entry.id   291ba8bf47028428dbb980bbc74982ad
#
_cell.length_a   1.000
_cell.length_b   1.000
_cell.length_c   1.000
_cell.angle_alpha   90.00
_cell.angle_beta   90.00
_cell.angle_gamma   90.00
#
_symmetry.space_group_name_H-M   'P 1'
#
loop_
_entity.id
_entity.type
_entity.pdbx_description
1 polymer ?
#
loop_
_entity_poly.entity_id
_entity_poly.type
_entity_poly.pdbx_seq_one_letter_code
_entity_poly.pdbx_strand_id
1 'polypeptide(L)'
;MSDPALMTAEPLLDLYATGRLSPVEALQSVTAHIAARNPGLNAFVVMNPAALAAARDSEMRWHAGRPLGPLDGVPCTVKDLIDLAGFPTRRGSRTTSAAPVAQDAPTVLGLKAAGAVIIGKTTTTEFGWKSPGDCPLNGITRNPWNPAHTPGGSSSGAGAAAAAGFGPLHLGTDAGGSVRIPAAWCGVVGLKPSFGRVPQWPLGAFANVAVAGPLARSVRDVALMFGALARFDRRDPFCLPDEARDWTAGIEDGVRGWRVGVLRAPGFPAPLDADGAAALEEAADRLQKAGAELEEATPELPDIRTIFSRVWGVALARAVSAVPEASRALLDPGLLLVAEA
;
A
#
# COMPACT_ATOMS: atom_id res chain seq x y z
N MET A 1 -10.38 19.36 -19.38
CA MET A 1 -9.97 18.05 -18.85
C MET A 1 -9.87 18.15 -17.33
N SER A 2 -10.29 17.12 -16.60
CA SER A 2 -10.02 17.01 -15.17
C SER A 2 -8.51 16.94 -14.93
N ASP A 3 -8.05 17.37 -13.74
CA ASP A 3 -6.63 17.36 -13.36
C ASP A 3 -6.05 15.93 -13.43
N PRO A 4 -5.01 15.66 -14.22
CA PRO A 4 -4.39 14.33 -14.32
C PRO A 4 -3.91 13.75 -12.99
N ALA A 5 -3.51 14.56 -12.02
CA ALA A 5 -3.12 14.10 -10.68
C ALA A 5 -4.28 13.40 -9.93
N LEU A 6 -5.51 13.78 -10.23
CA LEU A 6 -6.71 13.23 -9.59
C LEU A 6 -7.36 12.09 -10.39
N MET A 7 -6.85 11.77 -11.57
CA MET A 7 -7.35 10.64 -12.36
C MET A 7 -6.95 9.30 -11.75
N THR A 8 -7.76 8.28 -12.02
CA THR A 8 -7.42 6.87 -11.78
C THR A 8 -6.55 6.34 -12.93
N ALA A 9 -5.97 5.14 -12.78
CA ALA A 9 -5.02 4.61 -13.76
C ALA A 9 -5.65 4.37 -15.14
N GLU A 10 -6.86 3.79 -15.18
CA GLU A 10 -7.53 3.45 -16.45
C GLU A 10 -7.77 4.68 -17.34
N PRO A 11 -8.39 5.78 -16.87
CA PRO A 11 -8.52 7.00 -17.68
C PRO A 11 -7.16 7.59 -18.15
N LEU A 12 -6.11 7.48 -17.34
CA LEU A 12 -4.77 7.91 -17.79
C LEU A 12 -4.29 7.05 -18.96
N LEU A 13 -4.42 5.74 -18.88
CA LEU A 13 -4.03 4.79 -19.92
C LEU A 13 -4.81 5.03 -21.23
N ASP A 14 -6.12 5.28 -21.14
CA ASP A 14 -6.95 5.60 -22.30
C ASP A 14 -6.53 6.92 -22.97
N LEU A 15 -6.16 7.92 -22.17
CA LEU A 15 -5.68 9.19 -22.70
C LEU A 15 -4.30 9.05 -23.34
N TYR A 16 -3.41 8.19 -22.78
CA TYR A 16 -2.11 7.86 -23.39
C TYR A 16 -2.29 7.12 -24.71
N ALA A 17 -3.18 6.12 -24.75
CA ALA A 17 -3.46 5.35 -25.96
C ALA A 17 -4.01 6.20 -27.11
N THR A 18 -4.75 7.25 -26.77
CA THR A 18 -5.34 8.19 -27.76
C THR A 18 -4.45 9.43 -28.04
N GLY A 19 -3.29 9.55 -27.38
CA GLY A 19 -2.39 10.70 -27.53
C GLY A 19 -2.98 12.03 -27.02
N ARG A 20 -4.03 11.99 -26.19
CA ARG A 20 -4.69 13.18 -25.63
C ARG A 20 -4.03 13.68 -24.34
N LEU A 21 -3.20 12.88 -23.74
CA LEU A 21 -2.36 13.17 -22.59
C LEU A 21 -1.10 12.32 -22.73
N SER A 22 0.05 12.82 -22.30
CA SER A 22 1.26 12.02 -22.22
C SER A 22 1.58 11.59 -20.79
N PRO A 23 2.36 10.49 -20.60
CA PRO A 23 2.90 10.13 -19.30
C PRO A 23 3.73 11.24 -18.65
N VAL A 24 4.38 12.09 -19.45
CA VAL A 24 5.14 13.23 -18.97
C VAL A 24 4.22 14.29 -18.37
N GLU A 25 3.15 14.67 -19.08
CA GLU A 25 2.16 15.63 -18.60
C GLU A 25 1.45 15.14 -17.32
N ALA A 26 1.09 13.86 -17.27
CA ALA A 26 0.50 13.25 -16.08
C ALA A 26 1.47 13.29 -14.88
N LEU A 27 2.75 12.93 -15.09
CA LEU A 27 3.77 13.03 -14.04
C LEU A 27 3.99 14.47 -13.58
N GLN A 28 4.01 15.44 -14.49
CA GLN A 28 4.16 16.86 -14.14
C GLN A 28 3.00 17.35 -13.27
N SER A 29 1.75 16.99 -13.62
CA SER A 29 0.58 17.31 -12.80
C SER A 29 0.69 16.68 -11.39
N VAL A 30 1.03 15.39 -11.30
CA VAL A 30 1.22 14.69 -10.02
C VAL A 30 2.33 15.33 -9.18
N THR A 31 3.48 15.65 -9.78
CA THR A 31 4.61 16.27 -9.06
C THR A 31 4.30 17.69 -8.59
N ALA A 32 3.58 18.47 -9.37
CA ALA A 32 3.10 19.79 -8.95
C ALA A 32 2.14 19.68 -7.75
N HIS A 33 1.23 18.71 -7.79
CA HIS A 33 0.30 18.45 -6.69
C HIS A 33 1.04 18.01 -5.40
N ILE A 34 2.05 17.14 -5.54
CA ILE A 34 2.92 16.74 -4.43
C ILE A 34 3.65 17.95 -3.85
N ALA A 35 4.26 18.77 -4.70
CA ALA A 35 5.01 19.96 -4.26
C ALA A 35 4.12 20.95 -3.47
N ALA A 36 2.87 21.10 -3.88
CA ALA A 36 1.92 22.00 -3.22
C ALA A 36 1.41 21.48 -1.87
N ARG A 37 1.18 20.19 -1.73
CA ARG A 37 0.44 19.62 -0.56
C ARG A 37 1.29 18.77 0.37
N ASN A 38 2.35 18.12 -0.13
CA ASN A 38 3.16 17.22 0.69
C ASN A 38 3.89 17.90 1.88
N PRO A 39 4.30 19.20 1.80
CA PRO A 39 4.87 19.87 2.98
C PRO A 39 3.95 19.85 4.21
N GLY A 40 2.63 19.89 4.01
CA GLY A 40 1.64 19.78 5.10
C GLY A 40 1.28 18.34 5.49
N LEU A 41 1.61 17.34 4.69
CA LEU A 41 1.21 15.94 4.89
C LEU A 41 2.37 15.02 5.27
N ASN A 42 3.57 15.30 4.78
CA ASN A 42 4.78 14.49 5.01
C ASN A 42 4.58 13.01 4.60
N ALA A 43 4.10 12.79 3.37
CA ALA A 43 3.82 11.46 2.86
C ALA A 43 5.04 10.78 2.20
N PHE A 44 6.06 11.55 1.79
CA PHE A 44 7.24 11.04 1.09
C PHE A 44 8.50 11.08 1.94
N VAL A 45 9.32 10.04 1.81
CA VAL A 45 10.70 9.97 2.33
C VAL A 45 11.66 10.57 1.32
N VAL A 46 11.47 10.23 0.04
CA VAL A 46 12.31 10.66 -1.07
C VAL A 46 11.55 10.59 -2.39
N MET A 47 11.75 11.61 -3.23
CA MET A 47 11.28 11.61 -4.62
C MET A 47 12.31 10.94 -5.53
N ASN A 48 11.84 10.25 -6.57
CA ASN A 48 12.71 9.61 -7.54
C ASN A 48 13.13 10.62 -8.64
N PRO A 49 14.40 11.03 -8.71
CA PRO A 49 14.87 11.97 -9.74
C PRO A 49 14.80 11.38 -11.16
N ALA A 50 14.78 10.05 -11.30
CA ALA A 50 14.67 9.39 -12.60
C ALA A 50 13.22 9.24 -13.10
N ALA A 51 12.20 9.64 -12.32
CA ALA A 51 10.79 9.47 -12.70
C ALA A 51 10.46 10.17 -14.03
N LEU A 52 11.01 11.38 -14.27
CA LEU A 52 10.77 12.10 -15.50
C LEU A 52 11.38 11.39 -16.73
N ALA A 53 12.55 10.80 -16.60
CA ALA A 53 13.16 10.01 -17.66
C ALA A 53 12.30 8.77 -17.97
N ALA A 54 11.84 8.04 -16.94
CA ALA A 54 10.95 6.91 -17.09
C ALA A 54 9.62 7.28 -17.77
N ALA A 55 9.05 8.46 -17.45
CA ALA A 55 7.85 8.96 -18.11
C ALA A 55 8.07 9.27 -19.59
N ARG A 56 9.23 9.88 -19.94
CA ARG A 56 9.60 10.12 -21.35
C ARG A 56 9.78 8.80 -22.13
N ASP A 57 10.42 7.81 -21.53
CA ASP A 57 10.56 6.49 -22.15
C ASP A 57 9.18 5.85 -22.40
N SER A 58 8.25 6.01 -21.47
CA SER A 58 6.86 5.56 -21.63
C SER A 58 6.15 6.32 -22.74
N GLU A 59 6.26 7.65 -22.79
CA GLU A 59 5.70 8.50 -23.85
C GLU A 59 6.18 8.05 -25.23
N MET A 60 7.48 7.77 -25.39
CA MET A 60 8.03 7.24 -26.66
C MET A 60 7.40 5.89 -27.03
N ARG A 61 7.17 5.00 -26.05
CA ARG A 61 6.52 3.70 -26.29
C ARG A 61 5.07 3.85 -26.74
N TRP A 62 4.31 4.76 -26.10
CA TRP A 62 2.94 5.07 -26.50
C TRP A 62 2.86 5.65 -27.90
N HIS A 63 3.73 6.60 -28.27
CA HIS A 63 3.83 7.13 -29.62
C HIS A 63 4.16 6.05 -30.65
N ALA A 64 4.94 5.03 -30.28
CA ALA A 64 5.26 3.90 -31.13
C ALA A 64 4.18 2.80 -31.17
N GLY A 65 3.05 2.96 -30.44
CA GLY A 65 2.00 1.94 -30.31
C GLY A 65 2.45 0.66 -29.61
N ARG A 66 3.49 0.73 -28.78
CA ARG A 66 4.11 -0.42 -28.10
C ARG A 66 4.29 -0.16 -26.60
N PRO A 67 3.19 0.01 -25.83
CA PRO A 67 3.28 0.14 -24.38
C PRO A 67 3.95 -1.11 -23.79
N LEU A 68 4.70 -0.95 -22.68
CA LEU A 68 5.45 -2.02 -22.04
C LEU A 68 4.54 -3.02 -21.33
N GLY A 69 3.45 -2.54 -20.74
CA GLY A 69 2.51 -3.37 -19.99
C GLY A 69 1.29 -2.58 -19.52
N PRO A 70 0.44 -3.20 -18.67
CA PRO A 70 -0.85 -2.64 -18.27
C PRO A 70 -0.77 -1.38 -17.39
N LEU A 71 0.41 -0.99 -16.94
CA LEU A 71 0.64 0.20 -16.12
C LEU A 71 1.61 1.19 -16.79
N ASP A 72 1.86 1.06 -18.10
CA ASP A 72 2.90 1.86 -18.75
C ASP A 72 2.62 3.36 -18.64
N GLY A 73 3.53 4.08 -17.99
CA GLY A 73 3.43 5.51 -17.74
C GLY A 73 2.62 5.92 -16.49
N VAL A 74 1.97 4.97 -15.82
CA VAL A 74 1.15 5.28 -14.65
C VAL A 74 2.03 5.59 -13.42
N PRO A 75 1.87 6.76 -12.77
CA PRO A 75 2.61 7.13 -11.57
C PRO A 75 2.33 6.18 -10.40
N CYS A 76 3.40 5.71 -9.74
CA CYS A 76 3.31 4.76 -8.62
C CYS A 76 4.30 5.12 -7.51
N THR A 77 3.93 4.86 -6.24
CA THR A 77 4.84 5.02 -5.09
C THR A 77 5.16 3.68 -4.44
N VAL A 78 6.28 3.62 -3.73
CA VAL A 78 6.75 2.43 -3.02
C VAL A 78 6.97 2.77 -1.55
N LYS A 79 6.40 1.98 -0.62
CA LYS A 79 6.60 2.16 0.82
C LYS A 79 8.06 1.94 1.22
N ASP A 80 8.56 2.71 2.19
CA ASP A 80 9.96 2.64 2.64
C ASP A 80 10.27 1.42 3.56
N LEU A 81 9.54 0.35 3.41
CA LEU A 81 9.89 -1.01 3.88
C LEU A 81 10.31 -1.94 2.73
N ILE A 82 10.12 -1.50 1.48
CA ILE A 82 10.33 -2.26 0.27
C ILE A 82 11.59 -1.74 -0.44
N ASP A 83 12.45 -2.64 -0.87
CA ASP A 83 13.70 -2.30 -1.51
C ASP A 83 13.46 -1.80 -2.95
N LEU A 84 13.97 -0.61 -3.24
CA LEU A 84 14.04 0.02 -4.55
C LEU A 84 15.50 0.29 -4.86
N ALA A 85 16.04 -0.37 -5.89
CA ALA A 85 17.44 -0.24 -6.27
C ALA A 85 17.84 1.23 -6.50
N GLY A 86 19.00 1.60 -5.99
CA GLY A 86 19.50 2.99 -6.04
C GLY A 86 18.99 3.89 -4.91
N PHE A 87 18.10 3.40 -4.05
CA PHE A 87 17.58 4.13 -2.89
C PHE A 87 17.85 3.38 -1.59
N PRO A 88 18.06 4.08 -0.45
CA PRO A 88 18.08 3.42 0.84
C PRO A 88 16.69 2.92 1.22
N THR A 89 16.64 1.83 2.00
CA THR A 89 15.42 1.38 2.67
C THR A 89 15.56 1.64 4.16
N ARG A 90 15.12 2.82 4.58
CA ARG A 90 15.34 3.37 5.92
C ARG A 90 14.36 2.84 6.97
N ARG A 91 13.24 2.23 6.55
CA ARG A 91 12.25 1.60 7.44
C ARG A 91 11.72 2.51 8.56
N GLY A 92 11.70 3.83 8.33
CA GLY A 92 11.29 4.82 9.33
C GLY A 92 12.25 4.95 10.53
N SER A 93 13.43 4.32 10.48
CA SER A 93 14.36 4.22 11.60
C SER A 93 15.64 5.04 11.40
N ARG A 94 16.12 5.65 12.47
CA ARG A 94 17.44 6.29 12.53
C ARG A 94 18.58 5.30 12.59
N THR A 95 18.29 4.02 12.90
CA THR A 95 19.30 2.97 13.10
C THR A 95 19.68 2.22 11.82
N THR A 96 18.95 2.44 10.73
CA THR A 96 19.18 1.76 9.44
C THR A 96 20.20 2.50 8.59
N SER A 97 20.90 1.76 7.71
CA SER A 97 21.86 2.33 6.75
C SER A 97 21.20 3.32 5.80
N ALA A 98 21.87 4.43 5.51
CA ALA A 98 21.52 5.39 4.46
C ALA A 98 22.10 5.01 3.09
N ALA A 99 22.84 3.91 2.98
CA ALA A 99 23.36 3.44 1.70
C ALA A 99 22.24 2.92 0.80
N PRO A 100 22.30 3.19 -0.51
CA PRO A 100 21.36 2.64 -1.47
C PRO A 100 21.41 1.11 -1.49
N VAL A 101 20.24 0.47 -1.66
CA VAL A 101 20.18 -0.98 -1.91
C VAL A 101 20.53 -1.29 -3.36
N ALA A 102 21.15 -2.45 -3.60
CA ALA A 102 21.62 -2.84 -4.93
C ALA A 102 20.53 -3.45 -5.82
N GLN A 103 19.46 -3.99 -5.22
CA GLN A 103 18.46 -4.77 -5.93
C GLN A 103 17.04 -4.32 -5.60
N ASP A 104 16.18 -4.45 -6.60
CA ASP A 104 14.73 -4.27 -6.42
C ASP A 104 14.10 -5.48 -5.71
N ALA A 105 13.14 -5.20 -4.85
CA ALA A 105 12.21 -6.21 -4.38
C ALA A 105 11.37 -6.79 -5.54
N PRO A 106 10.87 -8.04 -5.44
CA PRO A 106 10.04 -8.66 -6.48
C PRO A 106 8.85 -7.80 -6.90
N THR A 107 8.19 -7.16 -5.96
CA THR A 107 7.06 -6.27 -6.20
C THR A 107 7.44 -5.05 -7.04
N VAL A 108 8.62 -4.48 -6.82
CA VAL A 108 9.16 -3.37 -7.61
C VAL A 108 9.50 -3.82 -9.02
N LEU A 109 10.09 -5.03 -9.18
CA LEU A 109 10.33 -5.61 -10.50
C LEU A 109 9.03 -5.83 -11.26
N GLY A 110 7.97 -6.31 -10.60
CA GLY A 110 6.64 -6.46 -11.20
C GLY A 110 6.06 -5.14 -11.70
N LEU A 111 6.13 -4.07 -10.90
CA LEU A 111 5.67 -2.74 -11.28
C LEU A 111 6.47 -2.16 -12.46
N LYS A 112 7.80 -2.29 -12.44
CA LYS A 112 8.66 -1.84 -13.54
C LYS A 112 8.38 -2.63 -14.82
N ALA A 113 8.20 -3.96 -14.74
CA ALA A 113 7.85 -4.80 -15.88
C ALA A 113 6.47 -4.46 -16.46
N ALA A 114 5.53 -4.01 -15.62
CA ALA A 114 4.23 -3.50 -16.07
C ALA A 114 4.29 -2.07 -16.64
N GLY A 115 5.44 -1.39 -16.56
CA GLY A 115 5.67 -0.06 -17.10
C GLY A 115 5.35 1.09 -16.15
N ALA A 116 5.05 0.82 -14.88
CA ALA A 116 4.73 1.88 -13.91
C ALA A 116 5.91 2.84 -13.68
N VAL A 117 5.61 4.14 -13.58
CA VAL A 117 6.59 5.18 -13.27
C VAL A 117 6.69 5.36 -11.76
N ILE A 118 7.76 4.85 -11.16
CA ILE A 118 7.97 4.97 -9.71
C ILE A 118 8.43 6.39 -9.38
N ILE A 119 7.57 7.15 -8.69
CA ILE A 119 7.79 8.58 -8.40
C ILE A 119 8.51 8.85 -7.08
N GLY A 120 8.61 7.86 -6.19
CA GLY A 120 9.31 8.00 -4.92
C GLY A 120 8.96 6.94 -3.89
N LYS A 121 9.58 7.08 -2.72
CA LYS A 121 9.29 6.22 -1.55
C LYS A 121 8.45 6.98 -0.53
N THR A 122 7.42 6.31 0.00
CA THR A 122 6.48 6.86 0.97
C THR A 122 6.86 6.51 2.41
N THR A 123 6.46 7.36 3.35
CA THR A 123 6.70 7.19 4.78
C THR A 123 6.06 5.92 5.34
N THR A 124 6.65 5.42 6.41
CA THR A 124 6.20 4.26 7.18
C THR A 124 6.45 4.50 8.66
N THR A 125 5.75 3.79 9.54
CA THR A 125 6.16 3.71 10.96
C THR A 125 7.46 2.90 11.07
N GLU A 126 8.21 3.07 12.14
CA GLU A 126 9.51 2.41 12.32
C GLU A 126 9.36 0.89 12.25
N PHE A 127 10.07 0.22 11.34
CA PHE A 127 9.95 -1.21 11.03
C PHE A 127 8.52 -1.71 10.78
N GLY A 128 7.52 -0.83 10.66
CA GLY A 128 6.13 -1.18 10.48
C GLY A 128 5.39 -1.60 11.76
N TRP A 129 5.88 -1.29 12.93
CA TRP A 129 5.43 -1.87 14.20
C TRP A 129 4.10 -1.35 14.74
N LYS A 130 3.70 -0.13 14.41
CA LYS A 130 2.49 0.53 14.97
C LYS A 130 1.55 1.09 13.92
N SER A 131 0.32 1.42 14.35
CA SER A 131 -0.72 2.00 13.48
C SER A 131 -0.68 3.53 13.36
N PRO A 132 -0.31 4.33 14.39
CA PRO A 132 -0.12 5.78 14.22
C PRO A 132 0.99 6.11 13.22
N GLY A 133 0.73 7.09 12.33
CA GLY A 133 1.57 7.41 11.17
C GLY A 133 2.79 8.27 11.47
N ASP A 134 3.58 7.92 12.49
CA ASP A 134 4.81 8.62 12.85
C ASP A 134 5.99 7.67 13.00
N CYS A 135 7.20 8.20 12.87
CA CYS A 135 8.43 7.46 13.12
C CYS A 135 9.58 8.38 13.52
N PRO A 136 10.62 7.84 14.20
CA PRO A 136 11.78 8.64 14.64
C PRO A 136 12.52 9.33 13.49
N LEU A 137 12.55 8.73 12.31
CA LEU A 137 13.33 9.25 11.19
C LEU A 137 12.64 10.39 10.47
N ASN A 138 11.35 10.23 10.12
CA ASN A 138 10.63 11.13 9.24
C ASN A 138 9.59 12.01 9.97
N GLY A 139 9.38 11.78 11.27
CA GLY A 139 8.35 12.49 12.02
C GLY A 139 6.93 12.01 11.69
N ILE A 140 5.97 12.91 11.72
CA ILE A 140 4.53 12.62 11.62
C ILE A 140 4.06 12.75 10.17
N THR A 141 3.42 11.71 9.64
CA THR A 141 2.60 11.78 8.43
C THR A 141 1.17 12.14 8.84
N ARG A 142 0.51 13.02 8.10
CA ARG A 142 -0.79 13.58 8.45
C ARG A 142 -1.88 13.09 7.50
N ASN A 143 -3.11 12.99 8.05
CA ASN A 143 -4.27 12.62 7.26
C ASN A 143 -4.69 13.79 6.35
N PRO A 144 -4.86 13.56 5.03
CA PRO A 144 -5.24 14.61 4.09
C PRO A 144 -6.63 15.24 4.33
N TRP A 145 -7.53 14.51 5.01
CA TRP A 145 -8.86 14.99 5.35
C TRP A 145 -8.84 15.91 6.56
N ASN A 146 -7.99 15.61 7.54
CA ASN A 146 -7.76 16.42 8.73
C ASN A 146 -6.32 16.25 9.21
N PRO A 147 -5.44 17.24 8.99
CA PRO A 147 -4.03 17.15 9.40
C PRO A 147 -3.77 17.02 10.91
N ALA A 148 -4.77 17.20 11.76
CA ALA A 148 -4.66 16.90 13.19
C ALA A 148 -4.74 15.41 13.51
N HIS A 149 -5.20 14.59 12.56
CA HIS A 149 -5.35 13.15 12.70
C HIS A 149 -4.24 12.38 11.97
N THR A 150 -4.02 11.14 12.40
CA THR A 150 -3.13 10.19 11.72
C THR A 150 -3.80 9.64 10.45
N PRO A 151 -3.06 9.35 9.39
CA PRO A 151 -3.56 8.65 8.21
C PRO A 151 -3.67 7.14 8.45
N GLY A 152 -3.33 6.65 9.64
CA GLY A 152 -3.11 5.23 9.87
C GLY A 152 -1.72 4.78 9.43
N GLY A 153 -1.42 3.52 9.73
CA GLY A 153 -0.11 2.92 9.45
C GLY A 153 -0.15 1.38 9.46
N SER A 154 0.95 0.81 9.13
CA SER A 154 2.27 1.40 8.91
C SER A 154 2.50 1.96 7.49
N SER A 155 1.62 1.74 6.50
CA SER A 155 1.72 2.34 5.16
C SER A 155 1.16 3.78 5.15
N SER A 156 1.63 4.61 6.07
CA SER A 156 1.10 5.95 6.36
C SER A 156 1.17 6.87 5.16
N GLY A 157 2.36 6.95 4.56
CA GLY A 157 2.56 7.79 3.38
C GLY A 157 1.82 7.30 2.16
N ALA A 158 1.64 5.97 1.98
CA ALA A 158 0.88 5.42 0.86
C ALA A 158 -0.62 5.76 0.97
N GLY A 159 -1.22 5.60 2.16
CA GLY A 159 -2.61 6.00 2.41
C GLY A 159 -2.84 7.49 2.23
N ALA A 160 -1.97 8.32 2.83
CA ALA A 160 -2.02 9.77 2.68
C ALA A 160 -1.85 10.21 1.22
N ALA A 161 -0.89 9.62 0.48
CA ALA A 161 -0.65 9.93 -0.92
C ALA A 161 -1.84 9.58 -1.81
N ALA A 162 -2.46 8.40 -1.59
CA ALA A 162 -3.66 7.98 -2.33
C ALA A 162 -4.81 8.97 -2.14
N ALA A 163 -5.12 9.32 -0.90
CA ALA A 163 -6.21 10.25 -0.58
C ALA A 163 -5.91 11.69 -1.03
N ALA A 164 -4.64 12.10 -1.00
CA ALA A 164 -4.22 13.43 -1.43
C ALA A 164 -4.18 13.60 -2.95
N GLY A 165 -4.32 12.54 -3.75
CA GLY A 165 -4.18 12.61 -5.20
C GLY A 165 -2.73 12.73 -5.67
N PHE A 166 -1.79 12.07 -5.00
CA PHE A 166 -0.39 12.04 -5.39
C PHE A 166 -0.09 10.87 -6.37
N GLY A 167 -0.94 10.80 -7.42
CA GLY A 167 -0.97 9.71 -8.38
C GLY A 167 -1.99 8.63 -8.01
N PRO A 168 -2.21 7.64 -8.88
CA PRO A 168 -3.26 6.63 -8.69
C PRO A 168 -2.83 5.42 -7.88
N LEU A 169 -1.55 5.01 -7.91
CA LEU A 169 -1.10 3.72 -7.40
C LEU A 169 -0.07 3.84 -6.29
N HIS A 170 -0.28 3.12 -5.19
CA HIS A 170 0.61 3.17 -4.03
C HIS A 170 0.85 1.78 -3.46
N LEU A 171 2.13 1.37 -3.35
CA LEU A 171 2.52 0.08 -2.80
C LEU A 171 2.75 0.19 -1.30
N GLY A 172 2.00 -0.59 -0.53
CA GLY A 172 2.13 -0.76 0.91
C GLY A 172 2.52 -2.19 1.32
N THR A 173 2.54 -2.43 2.63
CA THR A 173 2.71 -3.77 3.24
C THR A 173 1.73 -3.94 4.38
N ASP A 174 1.28 -5.17 4.65
CA ASP A 174 0.31 -5.48 5.69
C ASP A 174 0.68 -6.78 6.40
N ALA A 175 0.93 -6.72 7.71
CA ALA A 175 1.10 -7.88 8.57
C ALA A 175 0.00 -7.93 9.65
N GLY A 176 -0.42 -6.76 10.14
CA GLY A 176 -1.47 -6.62 11.16
C GLY A 176 -2.52 -5.56 10.81
N GLY A 177 -2.67 -5.22 9.52
CA GLY A 177 -3.61 -4.20 9.06
C GLY A 177 -2.95 -3.03 8.30
N SER A 178 -1.64 -3.07 8.06
CA SER A 178 -0.88 -1.90 7.60
C SER A 178 -1.14 -1.43 6.15
N VAL A 179 -1.97 -2.11 5.36
CA VAL A 179 -2.61 -1.60 4.13
C VAL A 179 -4.05 -1.19 4.45
N ARG A 180 -4.78 -2.03 5.17
CA ARG A 180 -6.22 -1.88 5.45
C ARG A 180 -6.51 -0.72 6.41
N ILE A 181 -5.70 -0.52 7.45
CA ILE A 181 -5.84 0.60 8.41
C ILE A 181 -5.71 1.95 7.71
N PRO A 182 -4.59 2.26 6.99
CA PRO A 182 -4.50 3.53 6.30
C PRO A 182 -5.52 3.67 5.16
N ALA A 183 -5.96 2.58 4.52
CA ALA A 183 -7.04 2.63 3.56
C ALA A 183 -8.36 3.08 4.20
N ALA A 184 -8.74 2.50 5.33
CA ALA A 184 -9.95 2.86 6.08
C ALA A 184 -9.90 4.31 6.59
N TRP A 185 -8.78 4.72 7.19
CA TRP A 185 -8.67 6.05 7.80
C TRP A 185 -8.47 7.19 6.80
N CYS A 186 -8.00 6.87 5.58
CA CYS A 186 -7.86 7.84 4.49
C CYS A 186 -9.01 7.76 3.46
N GLY A 187 -9.97 6.86 3.62
CA GLY A 187 -11.11 6.72 2.71
C GLY A 187 -10.71 6.27 1.31
N VAL A 188 -9.77 5.32 1.22
CA VAL A 188 -9.29 4.74 -0.04
C VAL A 188 -9.44 3.21 -0.03
N VAL A 189 -9.22 2.56 -1.16
CA VAL A 189 -9.26 1.11 -1.29
C VAL A 189 -7.88 0.53 -0.98
N GLY A 190 -7.83 -0.48 -0.10
CA GLY A 190 -6.61 -1.21 0.21
C GLY A 190 -6.84 -2.70 0.17
N LEU A 191 -6.03 -3.43 -0.60
CA LEU A 191 -6.10 -4.88 -0.70
C LEU A 191 -4.92 -5.53 0.04
N LYS A 192 -5.25 -6.38 1.01
CA LYS A 192 -4.30 -7.33 1.59
C LYS A 192 -4.45 -8.67 0.86
N PRO A 193 -3.53 -9.05 -0.04
CA PRO A 193 -3.57 -10.34 -0.71
C PRO A 193 -3.44 -11.51 0.26
N SER A 194 -3.80 -12.69 -0.21
CA SER A 194 -3.46 -13.93 0.49
C SER A 194 -1.93 -14.10 0.57
N PHE A 195 -1.46 -14.68 1.67
CA PHE A 195 -0.04 -14.96 1.87
C PHE A 195 0.51 -15.80 0.71
N GLY A 196 1.69 -15.45 0.22
CA GLY A 196 2.36 -16.10 -0.90
C GLY A 196 1.88 -15.66 -2.29
N ARG A 197 0.76 -14.93 -2.44
CA ARG A 197 0.28 -14.49 -3.75
C ARG A 197 1.11 -13.34 -4.33
N VAL A 198 1.64 -12.48 -3.48
CA VAL A 198 2.58 -11.40 -3.83
C VAL A 198 3.93 -11.73 -3.20
N PRO A 199 4.98 -11.94 -3.99
CA PRO A 199 6.28 -12.36 -3.49
C PRO A 199 6.94 -11.29 -2.63
N GLN A 200 7.65 -11.73 -1.59
CA GLN A 200 8.42 -10.89 -0.69
C GLN A 200 9.89 -11.33 -0.65
N TRP A 201 10.77 -10.40 -0.95
CA TRP A 201 12.19 -10.59 -0.76
C TRP A 201 12.87 -9.21 -0.61
N PRO A 202 13.83 -9.05 0.32
CA PRO A 202 14.13 -9.99 1.41
C PRO A 202 12.98 -10.13 2.40
N LEU A 203 12.88 -11.28 3.07
CA LEU A 203 11.89 -11.50 4.12
C LEU A 203 12.18 -10.59 5.31
N GLY A 204 11.19 -9.81 5.71
CA GLY A 204 11.25 -8.94 6.88
C GLY A 204 11.11 -9.70 8.22
N ALA A 205 11.09 -8.96 9.32
CA ALA A 205 10.92 -9.54 10.66
C ALA A 205 9.59 -10.29 10.83
N PHE A 206 8.54 -9.84 10.15
CA PHE A 206 7.20 -10.44 10.19
C PHE A 206 7.03 -11.61 9.20
N ALA A 207 8.08 -11.97 8.46
CA ALA A 207 8.19 -13.16 7.59
C ALA A 207 6.86 -13.63 6.97
N ASN A 208 6.29 -14.71 7.54
CA ASN A 208 5.14 -15.43 7.01
C ASN A 208 3.76 -14.81 7.31
N VAL A 209 3.69 -13.66 7.96
CA VAL A 209 2.41 -12.94 8.20
C VAL A 209 2.31 -11.63 7.43
N ALA A 210 3.42 -11.13 6.90
CA ALA A 210 3.44 -9.90 6.11
C ALA A 210 3.16 -10.19 4.63
N VAL A 211 2.49 -9.27 3.96
CA VAL A 211 2.31 -9.26 2.51
C VAL A 211 2.43 -7.83 1.99
N ALA A 212 2.88 -7.67 0.75
CA ALA A 212 2.77 -6.39 0.06
C ALA A 212 1.39 -6.28 -0.62
N GLY A 213 0.83 -5.09 -0.66
CA GLY A 213 -0.48 -4.87 -1.25
C GLY A 213 -0.69 -3.45 -1.74
N PRO A 214 -1.58 -3.26 -2.73
CA PRO A 214 -1.91 -1.96 -3.30
C PRO A 214 -2.86 -1.14 -2.44
N LEU A 215 -2.69 0.19 -2.50
CA LEU A 215 -3.65 1.20 -2.07
C LEU A 215 -3.94 2.11 -3.27
N ALA A 216 -5.20 2.44 -3.50
CA ALA A 216 -5.64 3.31 -4.58
C ALA A 216 -7.01 3.92 -4.28
N ARG A 217 -7.46 4.87 -5.11
CA ARG A 217 -8.80 5.48 -4.96
C ARG A 217 -9.93 4.65 -5.57
N SER A 218 -9.63 3.66 -6.41
CA SER A 218 -10.64 2.80 -7.03
C SER A 218 -10.29 1.31 -6.88
N VAL A 219 -11.32 0.46 -6.90
CA VAL A 219 -11.16 -1.00 -6.90
C VAL A 219 -10.42 -1.46 -8.16
N ARG A 220 -10.70 -0.85 -9.31
CA ARG A 220 -10.06 -1.20 -10.58
C ARG A 220 -8.56 -0.91 -10.56
N ASP A 221 -8.13 0.24 -10.01
CA ASP A 221 -6.71 0.57 -9.84
C ASP A 221 -6.01 -0.45 -8.92
N VAL A 222 -6.68 -0.85 -7.83
CA VAL A 222 -6.17 -1.90 -6.93
C VAL A 222 -6.00 -3.22 -7.68
N ALA A 223 -6.96 -3.62 -8.50
CA ALA A 223 -6.90 -4.85 -9.27
C ALA A 223 -5.82 -4.81 -10.37
N LEU A 224 -5.69 -3.69 -11.09
CA LEU A 224 -4.62 -3.49 -12.08
C LEU A 224 -3.24 -3.59 -11.43
N MET A 225 -3.04 -2.88 -10.32
CA MET A 225 -1.77 -2.94 -9.59
C MET A 225 -1.50 -4.34 -9.04
N PHE A 226 -2.52 -4.99 -8.48
CA PHE A 226 -2.41 -6.34 -7.96
C PHE A 226 -1.96 -7.34 -9.03
N GLY A 227 -2.48 -7.23 -10.27
CA GLY A 227 -2.05 -8.05 -11.39
C GLY A 227 -0.55 -7.90 -11.72
N ALA A 228 0.01 -6.69 -11.55
CA ALA A 228 1.44 -6.46 -11.71
C ALA A 228 2.28 -7.02 -10.56
N LEU A 229 1.70 -7.12 -9.35
CA LEU A 229 2.38 -7.61 -8.14
C LEU A 229 2.31 -9.14 -7.99
N ALA A 230 1.20 -9.78 -8.41
CA ALA A 230 0.91 -11.20 -8.19
C ALA A 230 1.66 -12.09 -9.21
N ARG A 231 2.99 -12.07 -9.15
CA ARG A 231 3.89 -12.79 -10.05
C ARG A 231 4.82 -13.69 -9.26
N PHE A 232 5.16 -14.85 -9.82
CA PHE A 232 6.10 -15.76 -9.18
C PHE A 232 7.52 -15.15 -9.12
N ASP A 233 8.16 -15.27 -7.95
CA ASP A 233 9.58 -14.96 -7.79
C ASP A 233 10.25 -16.04 -6.93
N ARG A 234 11.22 -16.74 -7.49
CA ARG A 234 11.92 -17.87 -6.84
C ARG A 234 12.71 -17.51 -5.60
N ARG A 235 12.92 -16.21 -5.32
CA ARG A 235 13.62 -15.74 -4.12
C ARG A 235 12.74 -15.82 -2.88
N ASP A 236 11.40 -15.80 -3.06
CA ASP A 236 10.46 -16.02 -1.98
C ASP A 236 10.07 -17.51 -1.91
N PRO A 237 10.47 -18.24 -0.86
CA PRO A 237 10.16 -19.67 -0.72
C PRO A 237 8.68 -19.95 -0.49
N PHE A 238 7.88 -18.93 -0.21
CA PHE A 238 6.43 -19.03 0.02
C PHE A 238 5.61 -18.58 -1.20
N CYS A 239 6.27 -18.14 -2.27
CA CYS A 239 5.56 -17.61 -3.42
C CYS A 239 4.75 -18.67 -4.13
N LEU A 240 3.46 -18.40 -4.32
CA LEU A 240 2.57 -19.26 -5.10
C LEU A 240 2.90 -19.15 -6.59
N PRO A 241 2.65 -20.20 -7.37
CA PRO A 241 2.82 -20.17 -8.83
C PRO A 241 2.04 -19.04 -9.48
N ASP A 242 2.50 -18.60 -10.65
CA ASP A 242 1.75 -17.66 -11.48
C ASP A 242 0.37 -18.20 -11.83
N GLU A 243 -0.61 -17.32 -11.82
CA GLU A 243 -1.92 -17.58 -12.39
C GLU A 243 -2.12 -16.73 -13.64
N ALA A 244 -2.43 -17.39 -14.76
CA ALA A 244 -2.85 -16.72 -15.98
C ALA A 244 -4.30 -16.21 -15.82
N ARG A 245 -4.48 -15.16 -15.00
CA ARG A 245 -5.78 -14.59 -14.67
C ARG A 245 -5.75 -13.08 -14.86
N ASP A 246 -6.81 -12.58 -15.50
CA ASP A 246 -7.13 -11.16 -15.46
C ASP A 246 -7.82 -10.83 -14.13
N TRP A 247 -7.12 -10.10 -13.26
CA TRP A 247 -7.62 -9.70 -11.95
C TRP A 247 -8.63 -8.55 -12.01
N THR A 248 -8.84 -7.95 -13.18
CA THR A 248 -9.90 -6.95 -13.42
C THR A 248 -11.20 -7.56 -13.93
N ALA A 249 -11.17 -8.83 -14.33
CA ALA A 249 -12.36 -9.51 -14.85
C ALA A 249 -13.43 -9.65 -13.77
N GLY A 250 -14.67 -9.36 -14.14
CA GLY A 250 -15.84 -9.48 -13.26
C GLY A 250 -16.06 -8.34 -12.27
N ILE A 251 -15.22 -7.30 -12.26
CA ILE A 251 -15.37 -6.17 -11.32
C ILE A 251 -16.72 -5.44 -11.52
N GLU A 252 -17.25 -5.41 -12.75
CA GLU A 252 -18.49 -4.73 -13.08
C GLU A 252 -19.73 -5.66 -13.05
N ASP A 253 -19.58 -6.95 -12.74
CA ASP A 253 -20.68 -7.92 -12.78
C ASP A 253 -21.70 -7.72 -11.65
N GLY A 254 -21.35 -6.92 -10.66
CA GLY A 254 -22.16 -6.66 -9.48
C GLY A 254 -22.18 -7.83 -8.50
N VAL A 255 -23.13 -7.78 -7.54
CA VAL A 255 -23.21 -8.75 -6.43
C VAL A 255 -24.57 -9.45 -6.35
N ARG A 256 -25.39 -9.37 -7.39
CA ARG A 256 -26.73 -9.98 -7.42
C ARG A 256 -26.65 -11.49 -7.19
N GLY A 257 -27.41 -11.97 -6.20
CA GLY A 257 -27.43 -13.39 -5.83
C GLY A 257 -26.21 -13.89 -5.03
N TRP A 258 -25.28 -12.98 -4.66
CA TRP A 258 -24.20 -13.36 -3.75
C TRP A 258 -24.75 -13.54 -2.33
N ARG A 259 -24.36 -14.61 -1.66
CA ARG A 259 -24.60 -14.78 -0.23
C ARG A 259 -23.46 -14.09 0.54
N VAL A 260 -23.83 -13.13 1.39
CA VAL A 260 -22.87 -12.32 2.15
C VAL A 260 -23.15 -12.42 3.63
N GLY A 261 -22.19 -12.94 4.39
CA GLY A 261 -22.24 -12.97 5.84
C GLY A 261 -21.86 -11.62 6.43
N VAL A 262 -22.75 -11.04 7.27
CA VAL A 262 -22.47 -9.81 8.01
C VAL A 262 -22.02 -10.15 9.41
N LEU A 263 -20.74 -9.89 9.71
CA LEU A 263 -20.14 -10.18 11.03
C LEU A 263 -20.15 -8.93 11.90
N ARG A 264 -21.09 -8.83 12.84
CA ARG A 264 -21.19 -7.72 13.80
C ARG A 264 -20.38 -7.93 15.07
N ALA A 265 -20.17 -9.18 15.45
CA ALA A 265 -19.40 -9.54 16.63
C ALA A 265 -18.50 -10.76 16.34
N PRO A 266 -17.16 -10.61 16.43
CA PRO A 266 -16.25 -11.69 16.11
C PRO A 266 -16.12 -12.80 17.17
N GLY A 267 -16.95 -12.77 18.24
CA GLY A 267 -16.91 -13.73 19.35
C GLY A 267 -15.89 -13.41 20.46
N PHE A 268 -15.13 -12.34 20.31
CA PHE A 268 -14.26 -11.77 21.35
C PHE A 268 -14.43 -10.25 21.40
N PRO A 269 -14.06 -9.56 22.53
CA PRO A 269 -14.24 -8.13 22.67
C PRO A 269 -13.50 -7.33 21.57
N ALA A 270 -14.25 -6.81 20.61
CA ALA A 270 -13.81 -5.93 19.56
C ALA A 270 -14.90 -4.86 19.33
N PRO A 271 -15.09 -3.93 20.29
CA PRO A 271 -16.17 -2.94 20.21
C PRO A 271 -15.96 -2.03 19.00
N LEU A 272 -17.03 -1.82 18.23
CA LEU A 272 -17.11 -0.74 17.25
C LEU A 272 -17.61 0.52 17.95
N ASP A 273 -17.09 1.67 17.58
CA ASP A 273 -17.70 2.94 17.89
C ASP A 273 -19.00 3.14 17.06
N ALA A 274 -19.75 4.19 17.39
CA ALA A 274 -21.02 4.46 16.71
C ALA A 274 -20.87 4.67 15.20
N ASP A 275 -19.79 5.34 14.79
CA ASP A 275 -19.53 5.64 13.38
C ASP A 275 -19.14 4.36 12.62
N GLY A 276 -18.31 3.51 13.21
CA GLY A 276 -17.93 2.20 12.65
C GLY A 276 -19.14 1.27 12.52
N ALA A 277 -20.02 1.23 13.52
CA ALA A 277 -21.25 0.46 13.47
C ALA A 277 -22.19 0.98 12.37
N ALA A 278 -22.38 2.30 12.27
CA ALA A 278 -23.20 2.91 11.22
C ALA A 278 -22.64 2.62 9.81
N ALA A 279 -21.33 2.68 9.63
CA ALA A 279 -20.68 2.36 8.34
C ALA A 279 -20.88 0.89 7.93
N LEU A 280 -20.85 -0.04 8.89
CA LEU A 280 -21.14 -1.46 8.65
C LEU A 280 -22.57 -1.66 8.18
N GLU A 281 -23.56 -1.06 8.87
CA GLU A 281 -24.97 -1.15 8.48
C GLU A 281 -25.23 -0.51 7.11
N GLU A 282 -24.63 0.65 6.83
CA GLU A 282 -24.72 1.28 5.50
C GLU A 282 -24.14 0.40 4.40
N ALA A 283 -23.01 -0.25 4.64
CA ALA A 283 -22.40 -1.18 3.69
C ALA A 283 -23.31 -2.40 3.44
N ALA A 284 -23.90 -2.98 4.49
CA ALA A 284 -24.86 -4.07 4.39
C ALA A 284 -26.09 -3.66 3.58
N ASP A 285 -26.70 -2.51 3.87
CA ASP A 285 -27.85 -1.97 3.14
C ASP A 285 -27.54 -1.76 1.64
N ARG A 286 -26.36 -1.20 1.32
CA ARG A 286 -25.92 -1.02 -0.07
C ARG A 286 -25.76 -2.35 -0.81
N LEU A 287 -25.18 -3.37 -0.19
CA LEU A 287 -25.04 -4.70 -0.78
C LEU A 287 -26.41 -5.36 -1.03
N GLN A 288 -27.33 -5.25 -0.06
CA GLN A 288 -28.68 -5.76 -0.21
C GLN A 288 -29.43 -5.07 -1.37
N LYS A 289 -29.35 -3.74 -1.46
CA LYS A 289 -29.92 -2.96 -2.57
C LYS A 289 -29.31 -3.32 -3.93
N ALA A 290 -28.05 -3.73 -3.95
CA ALA A 290 -27.36 -4.22 -5.14
C ALA A 290 -27.77 -5.68 -5.50
N GLY A 291 -28.57 -6.34 -4.66
CA GLY A 291 -29.13 -7.66 -4.92
C GLY A 291 -28.37 -8.82 -4.26
N ALA A 292 -27.48 -8.53 -3.30
CA ALA A 292 -26.89 -9.58 -2.46
C ALA A 292 -27.92 -10.11 -1.42
N GLU A 293 -27.80 -11.36 -1.05
CA GLU A 293 -28.52 -12.02 0.02
C GLU A 293 -27.69 -11.97 1.30
N LEU A 294 -28.16 -11.18 2.29
CA LEU A 294 -27.41 -11.00 3.53
C LEU A 294 -27.88 -11.98 4.60
N GLU A 295 -26.93 -12.52 5.35
CA GLU A 295 -27.19 -13.34 6.54
C GLU A 295 -26.29 -12.92 7.70
N GLU A 296 -26.77 -13.04 8.94
CA GLU A 296 -25.93 -12.81 10.13
C GLU A 296 -24.86 -13.90 10.18
N ALA A 297 -23.59 -13.49 10.22
CA ALA A 297 -22.48 -14.41 10.37
C ALA A 297 -22.04 -14.46 11.84
N THR A 298 -22.06 -15.63 12.43
CA THR A 298 -21.61 -15.89 13.81
C THR A 298 -20.55 -16.99 13.85
N PRO A 299 -19.40 -16.82 13.17
CA PRO A 299 -18.36 -17.84 13.18
C PRO A 299 -17.74 -17.94 14.59
N GLU A 300 -17.45 -19.16 15.01
CA GLU A 300 -16.64 -19.41 16.21
C GLU A 300 -15.17 -19.08 15.90
N LEU A 301 -14.80 -17.81 16.05
CA LEU A 301 -13.43 -17.37 15.87
C LEU A 301 -12.67 -17.48 17.21
N PRO A 302 -11.46 -18.06 17.23
CA PRO A 302 -10.64 -18.04 18.43
C PRO A 302 -10.23 -16.61 18.75
N ASP A 303 -10.03 -16.30 20.03
CA ASP A 303 -9.43 -15.03 20.42
C ASP A 303 -7.97 -14.97 19.97
N ILE A 304 -7.76 -14.28 18.85
CA ILE A 304 -6.44 -14.19 18.22
C ILE A 304 -5.50 -13.19 18.91
N ARG A 305 -5.96 -12.41 19.91
CA ARG A 305 -5.16 -11.35 20.55
C ARG A 305 -3.86 -11.88 21.15
N THR A 306 -3.93 -13.01 21.85
CA THR A 306 -2.74 -13.65 22.43
C THR A 306 -1.79 -14.16 21.33
N ILE A 307 -2.31 -14.79 20.29
CA ILE A 307 -1.50 -15.29 19.17
C ILE A 307 -0.85 -14.10 18.45
N PHE A 308 -1.63 -13.07 18.16
CA PHE A 308 -1.13 -11.84 17.52
C PHE A 308 -0.01 -11.21 18.34
N SER A 309 -0.22 -10.99 19.65
CA SER A 309 0.78 -10.36 20.53
C SER A 309 2.10 -11.15 20.56
N ARG A 310 2.04 -12.48 20.60
CA ARG A 310 3.24 -13.34 20.56
C ARG A 310 4.00 -13.22 19.23
N VAL A 311 3.28 -13.33 18.11
CA VAL A 311 3.89 -13.20 16.77
C VAL A 311 4.50 -11.81 16.61
N TRP A 312 3.80 -10.78 17.08
CA TRP A 312 4.23 -9.39 17.01
C TRP A 312 5.47 -9.15 17.86
N GLY A 313 5.44 -9.55 19.13
CA GLY A 313 6.56 -9.41 20.06
C GLY A 313 7.83 -10.10 19.55
N VAL A 314 7.74 -11.36 19.11
CA VAL A 314 8.88 -12.09 18.52
C VAL A 314 9.46 -11.39 17.28
N ALA A 315 8.60 -10.91 16.39
CA ALA A 315 9.04 -10.19 15.19
C ALA A 315 9.76 -8.89 15.56
N LEU A 316 9.26 -8.14 16.53
CA LEU A 316 9.87 -6.89 17.00
C LEU A 316 11.16 -7.15 17.78
N ALA A 317 11.19 -8.16 18.66
CA ALA A 317 12.42 -8.57 19.37
C ALA A 317 13.54 -8.92 18.36
N ARG A 318 13.18 -9.64 17.28
CA ARG A 318 14.13 -9.93 16.18
C ARG A 318 14.60 -8.65 15.47
N ALA A 319 13.70 -7.71 15.20
CA ALA A 319 14.08 -6.45 14.57
C ALA A 319 15.01 -5.62 15.46
N VAL A 320 14.72 -5.52 16.77
CA VAL A 320 15.52 -4.81 17.76
C VAL A 320 16.86 -5.50 17.99
N SER A 321 16.91 -6.84 18.03
CA SER A 321 18.18 -7.58 18.22
C SER A 321 19.18 -7.36 17.08
N ALA A 322 18.71 -7.05 15.89
CA ALA A 322 19.57 -6.70 14.75
C ALA A 322 20.17 -5.28 14.85
N VAL A 323 19.69 -4.45 15.77
CA VAL A 323 20.21 -3.09 16.01
C VAL A 323 21.32 -3.14 17.04
N PRO A 324 22.52 -2.58 16.74
CA PRO A 324 23.61 -2.47 17.73
C PRO A 324 23.12 -1.81 19.03
N GLU A 325 23.53 -2.34 20.18
CA GLU A 325 23.06 -1.89 21.49
C GLU A 325 23.23 -0.37 21.68
N ALA A 326 24.38 0.16 21.30
CA ALA A 326 24.68 1.60 21.37
C ALA A 326 23.73 2.48 20.54
N SER A 327 23.02 1.90 19.57
CA SER A 327 22.07 2.61 18.70
C SER A 327 20.61 2.43 19.12
N ARG A 328 20.31 1.54 20.07
CA ARG A 328 18.92 1.25 20.49
C ARG A 328 18.19 2.45 21.09
N ALA A 329 18.92 3.37 21.71
CA ALA A 329 18.37 4.62 22.21
C ALA A 329 17.77 5.54 21.10
N LEU A 330 18.05 5.26 19.82
CA LEU A 330 17.49 5.98 18.68
C LEU A 330 16.17 5.40 18.17
N LEU A 331 15.77 4.23 18.69
CA LEU A 331 14.51 3.56 18.35
C LEU A 331 13.33 4.24 19.05
N ASP A 332 12.13 4.00 18.49
CA ASP A 332 10.87 4.37 19.13
C ASP A 332 10.77 3.69 20.52
N PRO A 333 10.56 4.44 21.61
CA PRO A 333 10.46 3.85 22.94
C PRO A 333 9.36 2.79 23.08
N GLY A 334 8.24 2.98 22.39
CA GLY A 334 7.16 1.99 22.37
C GLY A 334 7.54 0.69 21.66
N LEU A 335 8.37 0.76 20.62
CA LEU A 335 8.93 -0.43 19.96
C LEU A 335 9.79 -1.25 20.93
N LEU A 336 10.65 -0.60 21.71
CA LEU A 336 11.48 -1.26 22.71
C LEU A 336 10.64 -1.98 23.76
N LEU A 337 9.61 -1.32 24.31
CA LEU A 337 8.72 -1.91 25.30
C LEU A 337 8.01 -3.17 24.78
N VAL A 338 7.53 -3.15 23.54
CA VAL A 338 6.84 -4.34 22.96
C VAL A 338 7.82 -5.44 22.57
N ALA A 339 9.06 -5.10 22.23
CA ALA A 339 10.10 -6.08 21.90
C ALA A 339 10.66 -6.81 23.15
N GLU A 340 10.54 -6.21 24.34
CA GLU A 340 10.99 -6.76 25.61
C GLU A 340 9.91 -7.58 26.34
N ALA A 341 8.63 -7.38 26.01
CA ALA A 341 7.47 -8.05 26.62
C ALA A 341 7.26 -9.45 26.07
#